data_7c94fe445f2df4d6ec8d4238a4b26e6f
#
_entry.id   7c94fe445f2df4d6ec8d4238a4b26e6f
#
_cell.length_a   1.000
_cell.length_b   1.000
_cell.length_c   1.000
_cell.angle_alpha   90.00
_cell.angle_beta   90.00
_cell.angle_gamma   90.00
#
_symmetry.space_group_name_H-M   'P 1'
#
loop_
_entity.id
_entity.type
_entity.pdbx_description
1 polymer ?
#
loop_
_entity_poly.entity_id
_entity_poly.type
_entity_poly.pdbx_seq_one_letter_code
_entity_poly.pdbx_strand_id
1 'polypeptide(L)'
;MTSASAPTASPALHRQPHFTVLLALMVALAPLSMDAFLPAIPAMAAEFGVDHSRLGLTITFFLAGYAFGQLSGGPLSDSLGRRPIALGGIVLFLIASLGCAMTHSLEWLMVFRVLQGIATGMTGGVSRTVVRDVATGKDAARLMTNVMMVLMAAPLVAPSLGALILALSTWQMVFIGLAVYGVIAGVAIRQWLP
;
A
#
# COMPACT_ATOMS: atom_id res chain seq x y z
N MET A 1 -12.34 42.35 -31.38
CA MET A 1 -11.70 41.03 -31.48
C MET A 1 -10.82 40.87 -30.26
N THR A 2 -11.38 40.35 -29.17
CA THR A 2 -10.70 40.10 -27.90
C THR A 2 -10.09 38.70 -27.99
N SER A 3 -8.77 38.65 -28.08
CA SER A 3 -7.97 37.39 -27.97
C SER A 3 -8.15 36.83 -26.57
N ALA A 4 -8.94 35.78 -26.45
CA ALA A 4 -8.99 34.99 -25.24
C ALA A 4 -7.61 34.26 -25.08
N SER A 5 -6.81 34.69 -24.12
CA SER A 5 -5.60 34.00 -23.72
C SER A 5 -5.98 32.59 -23.27
N ALA A 6 -5.48 31.57 -23.99
CA ALA A 6 -5.60 30.18 -23.59
C ALA A 6 -5.01 30.02 -22.18
N PRO A 7 -5.67 29.27 -21.27
CA PRO A 7 -5.12 29.02 -19.96
C PRO A 7 -3.78 28.31 -20.14
N THR A 8 -2.71 28.86 -19.56
CA THR A 8 -1.39 28.26 -19.49
C THR A 8 -1.55 26.89 -18.80
N ALA A 9 -1.48 25.83 -19.59
CA ALA A 9 -1.53 24.46 -19.08
C ALA A 9 -0.40 24.30 -18.06
N SER A 10 -0.76 24.14 -16.80
CA SER A 10 0.20 23.70 -15.74
C SER A 10 0.95 22.48 -16.28
N PRO A 11 2.28 22.38 -16.05
CA PRO A 11 3.05 21.23 -16.51
C PRO A 11 2.34 19.96 -16.02
N ALA A 12 1.92 19.14 -16.98
CA ALA A 12 1.03 18.02 -16.69
C ALA A 12 1.61 17.18 -15.55
N LEU A 13 0.89 17.06 -14.44
CA LEU A 13 1.30 16.39 -13.19
C LEU A 13 2.00 15.03 -13.43
N HIS A 14 1.54 14.32 -14.47
CA HIS A 14 2.09 13.00 -14.84
C HIS A 14 3.53 13.03 -15.37
N ARG A 15 4.08 14.20 -15.74
CA ARG A 15 5.48 14.35 -16.20
C ARG A 15 6.46 14.63 -15.08
N GLN A 16 5.97 14.84 -13.87
CA GLN A 16 6.80 15.15 -12.72
C GLN A 16 7.29 13.83 -12.06
N PRO A 17 8.61 13.65 -11.85
CA PRO A 17 9.16 12.38 -11.33
C PRO A 17 8.59 12.02 -9.95
N HIS A 18 8.33 13.01 -9.09
CA HIS A 18 7.76 12.79 -7.76
C HIS A 18 6.35 12.20 -7.82
N PHE A 19 5.58 12.46 -8.88
CA PHE A 19 4.26 11.86 -9.05
C PHE A 19 4.33 10.35 -9.36
N THR A 20 5.30 9.93 -10.18
CA THR A 20 5.58 8.51 -10.41
C THR A 20 6.02 7.82 -9.11
N VAL A 21 6.88 8.47 -8.32
CA VAL A 21 7.29 7.95 -7.01
C VAL A 21 6.10 7.82 -6.06
N LEU A 22 5.21 8.80 -6.01
CA LEU A 22 3.98 8.73 -5.22
C LEU A 22 3.16 7.48 -5.56
N LEU A 23 2.87 7.28 -6.86
CA LEU A 23 2.09 6.14 -7.32
C LEU A 23 2.78 4.81 -6.99
N ALA A 24 4.11 4.77 -7.14
CA ALA A 24 4.93 3.62 -6.77
C ALA A 24 4.83 3.30 -5.28
N LEU A 25 4.94 4.30 -4.40
CA LEU A 25 4.77 4.14 -2.96
C LEU A 25 3.38 3.61 -2.60
N MET A 26 2.32 4.13 -3.23
CA MET A 26 0.95 3.68 -2.96
C MET A 26 0.72 2.22 -3.36
N VAL A 27 1.28 1.79 -4.50
CA VAL A 27 1.07 0.44 -5.04
C VAL A 27 1.94 -0.59 -4.33
N ALA A 28 3.16 -0.24 -3.92
CA ALA A 28 4.07 -1.14 -3.23
C ALA A 28 3.61 -1.54 -1.81
N LEU A 29 2.67 -0.80 -1.19
CA LEU A 29 2.12 -1.12 0.13
C LEU A 29 1.62 -2.57 0.24
N ALA A 30 0.87 -3.05 -0.77
CA ALA A 30 0.27 -4.37 -0.74
C ALA A 30 1.31 -5.50 -0.81
N PRO A 31 2.21 -5.57 -1.84
CA PRO A 31 3.22 -6.61 -1.91
C PRO A 31 4.21 -6.55 -0.75
N LEU A 32 4.63 -5.34 -0.32
CA LEU A 32 5.49 -5.22 0.86
C LEU A 32 4.83 -5.81 2.11
N SER A 33 3.55 -5.51 2.34
CA SER A 33 2.80 -6.03 3.48
C SER A 33 2.53 -7.53 3.41
N MET A 34 2.42 -8.08 2.19
CA MET A 34 2.15 -9.49 1.98
C MET A 34 3.41 -10.34 2.11
N ASP A 35 4.55 -9.86 1.57
CA ASP A 35 5.71 -10.70 1.36
C ASP A 35 6.83 -10.48 2.40
N ALA A 36 6.93 -9.26 2.98
CA ALA A 36 7.99 -8.96 3.94
C ALA A 36 7.88 -9.75 5.25
N PHE A 37 6.67 -10.21 5.63
CA PHE A 37 6.50 -11.00 6.86
C PHE A 37 6.68 -12.51 6.66
N LEU A 38 6.75 -13.00 5.41
CA LEU A 38 6.89 -14.45 5.12
C LEU A 38 8.07 -15.09 5.86
N PRO A 39 9.28 -14.50 5.91
CA PRO A 39 10.40 -15.07 6.66
C PRO A 39 10.14 -15.15 8.17
N ALA A 40 9.21 -14.34 8.70
CA ALA A 40 8.90 -14.29 10.13
C ALA A 40 7.88 -15.37 10.56
N ILE A 41 7.22 -16.05 9.62
CA ILE A 41 6.20 -17.08 9.91
C ILE A 41 6.71 -18.15 10.90
N PRO A 42 7.91 -18.73 10.75
CA PRO A 42 8.38 -19.74 11.71
C PRO A 42 8.53 -19.20 13.14
N ALA A 43 9.09 -18.01 13.29
CA ALA A 43 9.26 -17.37 14.60
C ALA A 43 7.91 -17.05 15.27
N MET A 44 6.97 -16.52 14.48
CA MET A 44 5.61 -16.21 14.95
C MET A 44 4.84 -17.48 15.32
N ALA A 45 4.96 -18.56 14.54
CA ALA A 45 4.31 -19.84 14.81
C ALA A 45 4.80 -20.44 16.16
N ALA A 46 6.10 -20.37 16.41
CA ALA A 46 6.68 -20.79 17.67
C ALA A 46 6.20 -19.94 18.87
N GLU A 47 6.12 -18.62 18.71
CA GLU A 47 5.68 -17.70 19.78
C GLU A 47 4.19 -17.87 20.09
N PHE A 48 3.34 -18.03 19.08
CA PHE A 48 1.89 -18.24 19.28
C PHE A 48 1.51 -19.68 19.61
N GLY A 49 2.46 -20.64 19.54
CA GLY A 49 2.19 -22.05 19.80
C GLY A 49 1.24 -22.69 18.79
N VAL A 50 1.32 -22.29 17.52
CA VAL A 50 0.42 -22.74 16.45
C VAL A 50 1.21 -23.30 15.27
N ASP A 51 0.54 -24.14 14.47
CA ASP A 51 1.13 -24.65 13.24
C ASP A 51 1.36 -23.55 12.19
N HIS A 52 2.38 -23.70 11.36
CA HIS A 52 2.67 -22.81 10.23
C HIS A 52 1.46 -22.63 9.28
N SER A 53 0.67 -23.70 9.09
CA SER A 53 -0.53 -23.67 8.25
C SER A 53 -1.60 -22.72 8.81
N ARG A 54 -1.79 -22.68 10.14
CA ARG A 54 -2.73 -21.75 10.80
C ARG A 54 -2.26 -20.31 10.65
N LEU A 55 -0.96 -20.07 10.79
CA LEU A 55 -0.39 -18.75 10.57
C LEU A 55 -0.50 -18.32 9.10
N GLY A 56 -0.39 -19.26 8.15
CA GLY A 56 -0.63 -19.03 6.72
C GLY A 56 -2.02 -18.45 6.42
N LEU A 57 -3.04 -18.72 7.26
CA LEU A 57 -4.37 -18.13 7.11
C LEU A 57 -4.34 -16.59 7.21
N THR A 58 -3.35 -16.01 7.87
CA THR A 58 -3.19 -14.54 7.93
C THR A 58 -3.01 -13.92 6.54
N ILE A 59 -2.42 -14.66 5.59
CA ILE A 59 -2.32 -14.24 4.18
C ILE A 59 -3.72 -14.22 3.54
N THR A 60 -4.50 -15.26 3.78
CA THR A 60 -5.87 -15.36 3.25
C THR A 60 -6.74 -14.22 3.78
N PHE A 61 -6.66 -13.92 5.07
CA PHE A 61 -7.37 -12.80 5.69
C PHE A 61 -6.92 -11.45 5.13
N PHE A 62 -5.62 -11.27 4.94
CA PHE A 62 -5.09 -10.06 4.27
C PHE A 62 -5.63 -9.93 2.84
N LEU A 63 -5.60 -11.00 2.04
CA LEU A 63 -6.10 -11.00 0.66
C LEU A 63 -7.61 -10.74 0.58
N ALA A 64 -8.39 -11.29 1.50
CA ALA A 64 -9.83 -11.00 1.60
C ALA A 64 -10.08 -9.51 1.86
N GLY A 65 -9.36 -8.93 2.84
CA GLY A 65 -9.39 -7.49 3.11
C GLY A 65 -8.94 -6.67 1.91
N TYR A 66 -7.86 -7.08 1.24
CA TYR A 66 -7.33 -6.41 0.05
C TYR A 66 -8.34 -6.40 -1.10
N ALA A 67 -9.01 -7.52 -1.37
CA ALA A 67 -10.04 -7.60 -2.40
C ALA A 67 -11.20 -6.64 -2.09
N PHE A 68 -11.66 -6.61 -0.83
CA PHE A 68 -12.71 -5.67 -0.39
C PHE A 68 -12.27 -4.21 -0.55
N GLY A 69 -11.04 -3.88 -0.10
CA GLY A 69 -10.47 -2.54 -0.24
C GLY A 69 -10.31 -2.10 -1.70
N GLN A 70 -9.93 -3.02 -2.59
CA GLN A 70 -9.82 -2.77 -4.03
C GLN A 70 -11.17 -2.43 -4.67
N LEU A 71 -12.22 -3.17 -4.31
CA LEU A 71 -13.57 -2.96 -4.85
C LEU A 71 -14.19 -1.66 -4.33
N SER A 72 -13.94 -1.32 -3.06
CA SER A 72 -14.52 -0.14 -2.42
C SER A 72 -13.73 1.14 -2.66
N GLY A 73 -12.41 1.07 -2.75
CA GLY A 73 -11.52 2.23 -2.81
C GLY A 73 -11.75 3.13 -4.03
N GLY A 74 -12.03 2.55 -5.22
CA GLY A 74 -12.36 3.30 -6.43
C GLY A 74 -13.64 4.13 -6.25
N PRO A 75 -14.81 3.51 -6.09
CA PRO A 75 -16.09 4.21 -5.92
C PRO A 75 -16.12 5.20 -4.76
N LEU A 76 -15.52 4.85 -3.61
CA LEU A 76 -15.41 5.78 -2.48
C LEU A 76 -14.59 7.02 -2.85
N SER A 77 -13.48 6.83 -3.57
CA SER A 77 -12.63 7.95 -3.96
C SER A 77 -13.27 8.82 -5.05
N ASP A 78 -14.20 8.28 -5.83
CA ASP A 78 -15.00 9.06 -6.79
C ASP A 78 -15.99 9.99 -6.09
N SER A 79 -16.58 9.54 -4.97
CA SER A 79 -17.59 10.30 -4.22
C SER A 79 -17.00 11.25 -3.19
N LEU A 80 -15.96 10.85 -2.47
CA LEU A 80 -15.36 11.57 -1.34
C LEU A 80 -14.05 12.29 -1.68
N GLY A 81 -13.52 12.05 -2.89
CA GLY A 81 -12.25 12.60 -3.35
C GLY A 81 -11.07 11.61 -3.18
N ARG A 82 -10.07 11.75 -4.07
CA ARG A 82 -8.90 10.85 -4.12
C ARG A 82 -8.05 10.94 -2.87
N ARG A 83 -7.71 12.15 -2.47
CA ARG A 83 -6.79 12.44 -1.36
C ARG A 83 -7.34 12.01 0.00
N PRO A 84 -8.58 12.32 0.41
CA PRO A 84 -9.15 11.87 1.69
C PRO A 84 -9.18 10.34 1.81
N ILE A 85 -9.56 9.62 0.75
CA ILE A 85 -9.64 8.16 0.77
C ILE A 85 -8.24 7.53 0.83
N ALA A 86 -7.27 8.05 0.08
CA ALA A 86 -5.89 7.59 0.15
C ALA A 86 -5.28 7.80 1.55
N LEU A 87 -5.48 8.98 2.15
CA LEU A 87 -5.01 9.27 3.51
C LEU A 87 -5.73 8.43 4.56
N GLY A 88 -7.05 8.24 4.43
CA GLY A 88 -7.83 7.34 5.29
C GLY A 88 -7.30 5.89 5.23
N GLY A 89 -6.97 5.41 4.02
CA GLY A 89 -6.31 4.12 3.82
C GLY A 89 -4.96 4.04 4.54
N ILE A 90 -4.14 5.09 4.44
CA ILE A 90 -2.84 5.13 5.16
C ILE A 90 -3.03 5.12 6.68
N VAL A 91 -3.97 5.89 7.21
CA VAL A 91 -4.24 5.89 8.66
C VAL A 91 -4.68 4.50 9.12
N LEU A 92 -5.60 3.87 8.39
CA LEU A 92 -6.02 2.50 8.68
C LEU A 92 -4.84 1.51 8.59
N PHE A 93 -3.96 1.68 7.58
CA PHE A 93 -2.75 0.87 7.43
C PHE A 93 -1.81 1.00 8.62
N LEU A 94 -1.59 2.21 9.12
CA LEU A 94 -0.75 2.48 10.29
C LEU A 94 -1.30 1.81 11.54
N ILE A 95 -2.61 1.99 11.81
CA ILE A 95 -3.29 1.36 12.94
C ILE A 95 -3.17 -0.16 12.85
N ALA A 96 -3.43 -0.74 11.69
CA ALA A 96 -3.38 -2.18 11.47
C ALA A 96 -1.95 -2.73 11.60
N SER A 97 -0.94 -2.03 11.06
CA SER A 97 0.46 -2.46 11.14
C SER A 97 0.98 -2.41 12.58
N LEU A 98 0.67 -1.35 13.33
CA LEU A 98 1.01 -1.27 14.76
C LEU A 98 0.25 -2.32 15.57
N GLY A 99 -1.02 -2.56 15.25
CA GLY A 99 -1.79 -3.64 15.86
C GLY A 99 -1.18 -5.02 15.63
N CYS A 100 -0.71 -5.31 14.40
CA CYS A 100 0.04 -6.53 14.12
C CYS A 100 1.32 -6.64 14.94
N ALA A 101 2.06 -5.54 15.11
CA ALA A 101 3.31 -5.53 15.86
C ALA A 101 3.12 -5.74 17.38
N MET A 102 1.98 -5.32 17.92
CA MET A 102 1.70 -5.32 19.36
C MET A 102 0.87 -6.54 19.82
N THR A 103 0.33 -7.31 18.90
CA THR A 103 -0.54 -8.43 19.27
C THR A 103 0.26 -9.65 19.75
N HIS A 104 -0.31 -10.39 20.69
CA HIS A 104 0.19 -11.67 21.19
C HIS A 104 -0.80 -12.81 20.92
N SER A 105 -1.81 -12.61 20.08
CA SER A 105 -2.83 -13.60 19.73
C SER A 105 -3.01 -13.69 18.24
N LEU A 106 -3.13 -14.92 17.74
CA LEU A 106 -3.33 -15.20 16.31
C LEU A 106 -4.65 -14.59 15.80
N GLU A 107 -5.71 -14.62 16.61
CA GLU A 107 -7.03 -14.08 16.24
C GLU A 107 -6.97 -12.57 15.99
N TRP A 108 -6.34 -11.81 16.90
CA TRP A 108 -6.15 -10.39 16.72
C TRP A 108 -5.21 -10.08 15.55
N LEU A 109 -4.17 -10.90 15.35
CA LEU A 109 -3.32 -10.77 14.18
C LEU A 109 -4.14 -10.89 12.88
N MET A 110 -5.03 -11.89 12.78
CA MET A 110 -5.90 -12.07 11.62
C MET A 110 -6.80 -10.85 11.40
N VAL A 111 -7.39 -10.28 12.46
CA VAL A 111 -8.21 -9.06 12.37
C VAL A 111 -7.39 -7.89 11.83
N PHE A 112 -6.20 -7.65 12.38
CA PHE A 112 -5.34 -6.57 11.88
C PHE A 112 -4.85 -6.81 10.45
N ARG A 113 -4.64 -8.07 10.05
CA ARG A 113 -4.31 -8.41 8.66
C ARG A 113 -5.45 -8.12 7.68
N VAL A 114 -6.72 -8.34 8.07
CA VAL A 114 -7.88 -7.90 7.27
C VAL A 114 -7.87 -6.38 7.11
N LEU A 115 -7.72 -5.64 8.20
CA LEU A 115 -7.70 -4.17 8.18
C LEU A 115 -6.53 -3.63 7.33
N GLN A 116 -5.36 -4.24 7.45
CA GLN A 116 -4.17 -3.90 6.66
C GLN A 116 -4.41 -4.17 5.16
N GLY A 117 -5.07 -5.30 4.85
CA GLY A 117 -5.50 -5.64 3.48
C GLY A 117 -6.47 -4.59 2.92
N ILE A 118 -7.54 -4.24 3.66
CA ILE A 118 -8.49 -3.20 3.26
C ILE A 118 -7.76 -1.89 2.96
N ALA A 119 -6.90 -1.45 3.85
CA ALA A 119 -6.12 -0.22 3.73
C ALA A 119 -5.26 -0.18 2.47
N THR A 120 -4.49 -1.25 2.20
CA THR A 120 -3.63 -1.36 1.02
C THR A 120 -4.44 -1.48 -0.27
N GLY A 121 -5.57 -2.20 -0.22
CA GLY A 121 -6.51 -2.33 -1.33
C GLY A 121 -7.12 -0.99 -1.73
N MET A 122 -7.61 -0.21 -0.77
CA MET A 122 -8.15 1.13 -0.99
C MET A 122 -7.10 2.06 -1.61
N THR A 123 -5.90 2.13 -1.00
CA THR A 123 -4.81 2.99 -1.47
C THR A 123 -4.37 2.62 -2.89
N GLY A 124 -4.22 1.32 -3.19
CA GLY A 124 -3.89 0.83 -4.52
C GLY A 124 -4.99 1.07 -5.56
N GLY A 125 -6.26 0.99 -5.16
CA GLY A 125 -7.41 1.34 -5.98
C GLY A 125 -7.38 2.81 -6.39
N VAL A 126 -7.17 3.72 -5.43
CA VAL A 126 -7.03 5.16 -5.68
C VAL A 126 -5.87 5.45 -6.64
N SER A 127 -4.71 4.81 -6.46
CA SER A 127 -3.55 5.01 -7.34
C SER A 127 -3.89 4.76 -8.81
N ARG A 128 -4.61 3.67 -9.11
CA ARG A 128 -5.02 3.35 -10.50
C ARG A 128 -6.04 4.32 -11.06
N THR A 129 -6.94 4.80 -10.22
CA THR A 129 -7.93 5.79 -10.65
C THR A 129 -7.27 7.12 -10.95
N VAL A 130 -6.32 7.54 -10.12
CA VAL A 130 -5.54 8.78 -10.32
C VAL A 130 -4.77 8.74 -11.65
N VAL A 131 -4.16 7.60 -12.02
CA VAL A 131 -3.50 7.47 -13.33
C VAL A 131 -4.46 7.79 -14.47
N ARG A 132 -5.70 7.30 -14.41
CA ARG A 132 -6.71 7.56 -15.44
C ARG A 132 -7.19 9.00 -15.47
N ASP A 133 -7.18 9.68 -14.31
CA ASP A 133 -7.63 11.07 -14.21
C ASP A 133 -6.59 12.07 -14.74
N VAL A 134 -5.28 11.76 -14.57
CA VAL A 134 -4.21 12.73 -14.90
C VAL A 134 -3.55 12.51 -16.24
N ALA A 135 -3.74 11.36 -16.88
CA ALA A 135 -3.08 11.01 -18.13
C ALA A 135 -4.01 10.25 -19.08
N THR A 136 -3.80 10.46 -20.39
CA THR A 136 -4.53 9.77 -21.46
C THR A 136 -3.56 9.22 -22.50
N GLY A 137 -4.02 8.24 -23.28
CA GLY A 137 -3.26 7.69 -24.41
C GLY A 137 -1.88 7.14 -23.98
N LYS A 138 -0.83 7.57 -24.67
CA LYS A 138 0.55 7.08 -24.45
C LYS A 138 1.11 7.43 -23.05
N ASP A 139 0.75 8.58 -22.51
CA ASP A 139 1.23 9.01 -21.19
C ASP A 139 0.60 8.18 -20.07
N ALA A 140 -0.69 7.84 -20.18
CA ALA A 140 -1.35 6.91 -19.25
C ALA A 140 -0.73 5.50 -19.30
N ALA A 141 -0.46 4.99 -20.50
CA ALA A 141 0.18 3.70 -20.69
C ALA A 141 1.59 3.68 -20.04
N ARG A 142 2.39 4.74 -20.23
CA ARG A 142 3.72 4.86 -19.63
C ARG A 142 3.67 4.89 -18.09
N LEU A 143 2.76 5.69 -17.51
CA LEU A 143 2.56 5.74 -16.07
C LEU A 143 2.15 4.38 -15.52
N MET A 144 1.18 3.72 -16.16
CA MET A 144 0.72 2.40 -15.76
C MET A 144 1.85 1.36 -15.84
N THR A 145 2.70 1.42 -16.88
CA THR A 145 3.89 0.55 -17.00
C THR A 145 4.84 0.75 -15.83
N ASN A 146 5.12 2.00 -15.42
CA ASN A 146 5.98 2.29 -14.28
C ASN A 146 5.38 1.74 -12.97
N VAL A 147 4.08 1.89 -12.76
CA VAL A 147 3.36 1.33 -11.62
C VAL A 147 3.45 -0.19 -11.62
N MET A 148 3.26 -0.84 -12.78
CA MET A 148 3.35 -2.30 -12.91
C MET A 148 4.78 -2.81 -12.67
N MET A 149 5.81 -2.10 -13.12
CA MET A 149 7.21 -2.46 -12.83
C MET A 149 7.48 -2.50 -11.33
N VAL A 150 7.00 -1.52 -10.57
CA VAL A 150 7.14 -1.49 -9.11
C VAL A 150 6.36 -2.63 -8.46
N LEU A 151 5.12 -2.88 -8.92
CA LEU A 151 4.30 -3.98 -8.42
C LEU A 151 4.97 -5.34 -8.60
N MET A 152 5.68 -5.54 -9.73
CA MET A 152 6.41 -6.78 -10.03
C MET A 152 7.76 -6.87 -9.29
N ALA A 153 8.44 -5.75 -9.06
CA ALA A 153 9.71 -5.70 -8.36
C ALA A 153 9.56 -5.86 -6.84
N ALA A 154 8.47 -5.35 -6.27
CA ALA A 154 8.26 -5.35 -4.82
C ALA A 154 8.29 -6.77 -4.20
N PRO A 155 7.66 -7.82 -4.76
CA PRO A 155 7.75 -9.18 -4.22
C PRO A 155 9.16 -9.78 -4.25
N LEU A 156 10.05 -9.30 -5.11
CA LEU A 156 11.44 -9.75 -5.14
C LEU A 156 12.26 -9.18 -3.99
N VAL A 157 11.94 -7.95 -3.60
CA VAL A 157 12.68 -7.20 -2.56
C VAL A 157 12.09 -7.41 -1.17
N ALA A 158 10.76 -7.54 -1.06
CA ALA A 158 10.04 -7.58 0.21
C ALA A 158 10.49 -8.73 1.14
N PRO A 159 10.62 -9.99 0.69
CA PRO A 159 11.09 -11.08 1.55
C PRO A 159 12.52 -10.86 2.04
N SER A 160 13.40 -10.32 1.19
CA SER A 160 14.79 -10.03 1.55
C SER A 160 14.88 -8.96 2.64
N LEU A 161 14.05 -7.91 2.54
CA LEU A 161 13.93 -6.88 3.58
C LEU A 161 13.40 -7.48 4.88
N GLY A 162 12.37 -8.31 4.81
CA GLY A 162 11.81 -9.00 5.96
C GLY A 162 12.82 -9.92 6.65
N ALA A 163 13.56 -10.70 5.88
CA ALA A 163 14.61 -11.57 6.38
C ALA A 163 15.76 -10.79 7.04
N LEU A 164 16.16 -9.65 6.46
CA LEU A 164 17.18 -8.77 7.03
C LEU A 164 16.72 -8.19 8.38
N ILE A 165 15.49 -7.71 8.45
CA ILE A 165 14.92 -7.20 9.72
C ILE A 165 14.89 -8.30 10.77
N LEU A 166 14.45 -9.50 10.39
CA LEU A 166 14.37 -10.65 11.31
C LEU A 166 15.76 -11.11 11.79
N ALA A 167 16.79 -11.04 10.94
CA ALA A 167 18.16 -11.38 11.32
C ALA A 167 18.77 -10.41 12.34
N LEU A 168 18.32 -9.15 12.35
CA LEU A 168 18.81 -8.08 13.22
C LEU A 168 17.91 -7.84 14.44
N SER A 169 16.68 -8.34 14.43
CA SER A 169 15.68 -8.02 15.44
C SER A 169 14.56 -9.08 15.50
N THR A 170 13.38 -8.69 15.97
CA THR A 170 12.21 -9.55 16.16
C THR A 170 11.22 -9.39 14.98
N TRP A 171 10.28 -10.34 14.86
CA TRP A 171 9.27 -10.31 13.81
C TRP A 171 8.36 -9.08 13.88
N GLN A 172 8.12 -8.53 15.09
CA GLN A 172 7.33 -7.30 15.28
C GLN A 172 7.91 -6.12 14.52
N MET A 173 9.25 -6.07 14.38
CA MET A 173 9.94 -4.98 13.65
C MET A 173 9.64 -4.97 12.17
N VAL A 174 9.21 -6.09 11.58
CA VAL A 174 8.73 -6.12 10.19
C VAL A 174 7.48 -5.24 10.05
N PHE A 175 6.52 -5.37 10.98
CA PHE A 175 5.29 -4.55 10.95
C PHE A 175 5.55 -3.10 11.33
N ILE A 176 6.51 -2.82 12.21
CA ILE A 176 6.96 -1.44 12.50
C ILE A 176 7.63 -0.83 11.26
N GLY A 177 8.44 -1.57 10.54
CA GLY A 177 9.02 -1.14 9.27
C GLY A 177 7.96 -0.82 8.22
N LEU A 178 6.90 -1.63 8.14
CA LEU A 178 5.73 -1.35 7.30
C LEU A 178 5.00 -0.07 7.75
N ALA A 179 4.86 0.16 9.07
CA ALA A 179 4.26 1.40 9.57
C ALA A 179 5.11 2.62 9.19
N VAL A 180 6.44 2.56 9.32
CA VAL A 180 7.34 3.63 8.87
C VAL A 180 7.17 3.89 7.38
N TYR A 181 7.10 2.83 6.56
CA TYR A 181 6.81 2.96 5.13
C TYR A 181 5.45 3.64 4.88
N GLY A 182 4.44 3.28 5.66
CA GLY A 182 3.11 3.91 5.61
C GLY A 182 3.15 5.41 5.91
N VAL A 183 3.98 5.85 6.89
CA VAL A 183 4.18 7.28 7.18
C VAL A 183 4.80 7.99 5.98
N ILE A 184 5.84 7.41 5.37
CA ILE A 184 6.48 7.98 4.17
C ILE A 184 5.46 8.12 3.02
N ALA A 185 4.67 7.07 2.75
CA ALA A 185 3.63 7.11 1.75
C ALA A 185 2.55 8.16 2.07
N GLY A 186 2.14 8.28 3.35
CA GLY A 186 1.18 9.28 3.80
C GLY A 186 1.66 10.72 3.61
N VAL A 187 2.93 11.00 3.92
CA VAL A 187 3.54 12.31 3.67
C VAL A 187 3.57 12.61 2.17
N ALA A 188 3.97 11.64 1.34
CA ALA A 188 3.97 11.78 -0.11
C ALA A 188 2.55 12.05 -0.66
N ILE A 189 1.53 11.31 -0.19
CA ILE A 189 0.13 11.54 -0.56
C ILE A 189 -0.31 12.95 -0.17
N ARG A 190 0.01 13.37 1.04
CA ARG A 190 -0.35 14.71 1.52
C ARG A 190 0.27 15.84 0.71
N GLN A 191 1.49 15.65 0.22
CA GLN A 191 2.24 16.71 -0.49
C GLN A 191 1.97 16.71 -2.00
N TRP A 192 1.79 15.54 -2.63
CA TRP A 192 1.84 15.39 -4.08
C TRP A 192 0.52 14.91 -4.71
N LEU A 193 -0.43 14.40 -3.91
CA LEU A 193 -1.74 14.03 -4.43
C LEU A 193 -2.67 15.25 -4.40
N PRO A 194 -3.22 15.65 -5.58
CA PRO A 194 -4.13 16.80 -5.68
C PRO A 194 -5.48 16.57 -5.01
#